data_63edeaf1c52c703f896bb3bc1fe0084a
#
_entry.id   63edeaf1c52c703f896bb3bc1fe0084a
#
_cell.length_a   1.000
_cell.length_b   1.000
_cell.length_c   1.000
_cell.angle_alpha   90.00
_cell.angle_beta   90.00
_cell.angle_gamma   90.00
#
_symmetry.space_group_name_H-M   'P 1'
#
loop_
_entity.id
_entity.type
_entity.pdbx_description
1 polymer ?
#
loop_
_entity_poly.entity_id
_entity_poly.type
_entity_poly.pdbx_seq_one_letter_code
_entity_poly.pdbx_strand_id
1 'polypeptide(L)'
;MFYDATTIMARTRKSENASFMFTFTSNPHWPEIKRNLFHKKQKIVDRFDIICRIYEDKLRHLHFLLNKKHIFGKILGYGESREFQKRIGGPHLHRVFCTDIPATPENVENLIWAHIPKEPPTEDNSSWANFLRKVRELIPHHQLHDCGEHCKKLNGKCKKGFPKPFSNITILHENKPAHYKRPSPEDGGEVLEIPRGKHTIKYDNSRVVAYNPLILVMFECHHNLEFAYGQTDNLKYALKYPFKGSSFSYVRSETTGLIHVDEPLQYARMIYRSPTEAYSRILTYKYAFLSHVVLALTIHLPENQRVCFTRRTANQTLGHIDSGDLPETPLTSYWNLCNKDPTFSILFENMPETYAFNKNTKSWKKLKIDPKNKNRKPRIGRIYTVSPREPEKFALYLLTKHFAGSYESLLNVNGHICDTLSKQGD
;
A
#
# COMPACT_ATOMS: atom_id res chain seq x y z
N MET A 1 4.43 0.96 9.39
CA MET A 1 4.23 0.74 7.94
C MET A 1 2.76 0.61 7.53
N PHE A 2 1.95 -0.27 8.13
CA PHE A 2 0.49 -0.30 7.88
C PHE A 2 -0.17 1.07 8.08
N TYR A 3 0.00 1.66 9.26
CA TYR A 3 -0.54 3.00 9.58
C TYR A 3 0.02 4.10 8.68
N ASP A 4 1.27 3.99 8.21
CA ASP A 4 1.84 4.98 7.31
C ASP A 4 1.20 4.90 5.93
N ALA A 5 1.00 3.69 5.40
CA ALA A 5 0.30 3.48 4.14
C ALA A 5 -1.16 3.98 4.22
N THR A 6 -1.85 3.70 5.34
CA THR A 6 -3.20 4.21 5.58
C THR A 6 -3.23 5.74 5.61
N THR A 7 -2.25 6.37 6.28
CA THR A 7 -2.12 7.84 6.31
C THR A 7 -1.88 8.41 4.91
N ILE A 8 -0.96 7.80 4.13
CA ILE A 8 -0.70 8.23 2.76
C ILE A 8 -1.99 8.19 1.95
N MET A 9 -2.71 7.07 2.00
CA MET A 9 -3.96 6.91 1.26
C MET A 9 -5.02 7.93 1.70
N ALA A 10 -5.19 8.15 3.00
CA ALA A 10 -6.14 9.13 3.52
C ALA A 10 -5.81 10.57 3.11
N ARG A 11 -4.51 10.91 3.01
CA ARG A 11 -4.04 12.27 2.68
C ARG A 11 -3.96 12.54 1.19
N THR A 12 -3.74 11.53 0.36
CA THR A 12 -3.56 11.68 -1.08
C THR A 12 -4.81 11.38 -1.90
N ARG A 13 -5.78 10.70 -1.30
CA ARG A 13 -7.05 10.42 -1.92
C ARG A 13 -7.93 11.67 -1.95
N LYS A 14 -8.41 12.03 -3.13
CA LYS A 14 -9.48 13.01 -3.34
C LYS A 14 -10.77 12.25 -3.60
N SER A 15 -11.90 12.81 -3.19
CA SER A 15 -13.21 12.14 -3.29
C SER A 15 -13.59 11.79 -4.72
N GLU A 16 -13.22 12.64 -5.66
CA GLU A 16 -13.52 12.50 -7.09
C GLU A 16 -12.56 11.59 -7.85
N ASN A 17 -11.42 11.19 -7.24
CA ASN A 17 -10.35 10.49 -7.94
C ASN A 17 -10.35 8.99 -7.67
N ALA A 18 -9.95 8.21 -8.68
CA ALA A 18 -9.88 6.78 -8.61
C ALA A 18 -8.73 6.29 -7.70
N SER A 19 -9.04 5.27 -6.92
CA SER A 19 -8.07 4.50 -6.15
C SER A 19 -8.13 3.04 -6.55
N PHE A 20 -7.00 2.36 -6.52
CA PHE A 20 -6.88 0.99 -6.99
C PHE A 20 -6.12 0.12 -6.00
N MET A 21 -6.50 -1.15 -5.96
CA MET A 21 -5.71 -2.23 -5.40
C MET A 21 -5.17 -3.08 -6.54
N PHE A 22 -3.87 -3.28 -6.55
CA PHE A 22 -3.16 -4.02 -7.59
C PHE A 22 -2.31 -5.11 -6.98
N THR A 23 -2.36 -6.30 -7.58
CA THR A 23 -1.45 -7.40 -7.25
C THR A 23 -0.67 -7.82 -8.49
N PHE A 24 0.58 -8.23 -8.29
CA PHE A 24 1.46 -8.66 -9.38
C PHE A 24 2.22 -9.91 -8.94
N THR A 25 1.97 -11.02 -9.63
CA THR A 25 2.47 -12.35 -9.27
C THR A 25 3.62 -12.75 -10.18
N SER A 26 4.67 -13.32 -9.64
CA SER A 26 5.73 -13.91 -10.45
C SER A 26 5.20 -15.06 -11.32
N ASN A 27 5.61 -15.09 -12.58
CA ASN A 27 5.34 -16.22 -13.46
C ASN A 27 6.60 -17.12 -13.54
N PRO A 28 6.54 -18.36 -13.02
CA PRO A 28 7.68 -19.27 -13.08
C PRO A 28 8.05 -19.68 -14.51
N HIS A 29 7.16 -19.46 -15.49
CA HIS A 29 7.37 -19.84 -16.87
C HIS A 29 7.92 -18.71 -17.76
N TRP A 30 8.31 -17.57 -17.20
CA TRP A 30 8.94 -16.52 -17.99
C TRP A 30 10.12 -17.02 -18.81
N PRO A 31 10.24 -16.62 -20.08
CA PRO A 31 11.32 -17.08 -20.96
C PRO A 31 12.72 -16.83 -20.39
N GLU A 32 12.86 -15.73 -19.65
CA GLU A 32 14.12 -15.35 -19.02
C GLU A 32 14.54 -16.37 -17.94
N ILE A 33 13.61 -16.94 -17.18
CA ILE A 33 13.91 -18.01 -16.22
C ILE A 33 14.38 -19.24 -16.96
N LYS A 34 13.61 -19.69 -17.99
CA LYS A 34 13.94 -20.90 -18.76
C LYS A 34 15.32 -20.82 -19.42
N ARG A 35 15.68 -19.65 -19.98
CA ARG A 35 16.98 -19.42 -20.63
C ARG A 35 18.18 -19.48 -19.69
N ASN A 36 17.96 -19.24 -18.40
CA ASN A 36 19.00 -19.21 -17.38
C ASN A 36 19.10 -20.50 -16.56
N LEU A 37 18.40 -21.57 -16.95
CA LEU A 37 18.60 -22.91 -16.39
C LEU A 37 19.88 -23.52 -16.98
N PHE A 38 20.65 -24.23 -16.17
CA PHE A 38 21.92 -24.85 -16.59
C PHE A 38 21.71 -25.98 -17.60
N HIS A 39 20.58 -26.71 -17.49
CA HIS A 39 20.24 -27.77 -18.41
C HIS A 39 18.71 -28.00 -18.45
N LYS A 40 18.21 -28.60 -19.55
CA LYS A 40 16.77 -28.79 -19.81
C LYS A 40 16.00 -29.58 -18.73
N LYS A 41 16.69 -30.42 -17.95
CA LYS A 41 16.10 -31.22 -16.87
C LYS A 41 16.06 -30.51 -15.53
N GLN A 42 16.70 -29.35 -15.39
CA GLN A 42 16.70 -28.57 -14.15
C GLN A 42 15.31 -28.00 -13.90
N LYS A 43 14.84 -28.17 -12.69
CA LYS A 43 13.53 -27.60 -12.30
C LYS A 43 13.71 -26.11 -11.96
N ILE A 44 12.70 -25.32 -12.29
CA ILE A 44 12.68 -23.88 -11.98
C ILE A 44 12.81 -23.63 -10.48
N VAL A 45 12.23 -24.50 -9.66
CA VAL A 45 12.30 -24.44 -8.19
C VAL A 45 13.70 -24.66 -7.62
N ASP A 46 14.66 -25.12 -8.43
CA ASP A 46 16.06 -25.26 -8.02
C ASP A 46 16.84 -23.94 -8.20
N ARG A 47 16.22 -22.92 -8.82
CA ARG A 47 16.85 -21.64 -9.16
C ARG A 47 16.04 -20.45 -8.61
N PHE A 48 15.83 -20.46 -7.31
CA PHE A 48 15.16 -19.36 -6.61
C PHE A 48 15.86 -18.01 -6.76
N ASP A 49 17.18 -18.01 -6.90
CA ASP A 49 18.00 -16.84 -7.17
C ASP A 49 17.59 -16.15 -8.47
N ILE A 50 17.38 -16.91 -9.54
CA ILE A 50 16.95 -16.39 -10.85
C ILE A 50 15.53 -15.84 -10.78
N ILE A 51 14.62 -16.58 -10.14
CA ILE A 51 13.23 -16.12 -9.96
C ILE A 51 13.20 -14.75 -9.28
N CYS A 52 13.99 -14.58 -8.19
CA CYS A 52 14.05 -13.32 -7.47
C CYS A 52 14.61 -12.18 -8.32
N ARG A 53 15.68 -12.42 -9.09
CA ARG A 53 16.33 -11.40 -9.92
C ARG A 53 15.43 -10.96 -11.08
N ILE A 54 14.82 -11.90 -11.79
CA ILE A 54 13.93 -11.61 -12.92
C ILE A 54 12.68 -10.89 -12.42
N TYR A 55 12.10 -11.34 -11.30
CA TYR A 55 10.96 -10.64 -10.71
C TYR A 55 11.31 -9.19 -10.34
N GLU A 56 12.46 -8.96 -9.74
CA GLU A 56 12.92 -7.61 -9.38
C GLU A 56 13.08 -6.71 -10.61
N ASP A 57 13.61 -7.25 -11.71
CA ASP A 57 13.77 -6.52 -12.95
C ASP A 57 12.42 -6.15 -13.57
N LYS A 58 11.49 -7.12 -13.64
CA LYS A 58 10.11 -6.86 -14.09
C LYS A 58 9.39 -5.87 -13.17
N LEU A 59 9.62 -5.92 -11.87
CA LEU A 59 9.06 -4.97 -10.91
C LEU A 59 9.60 -3.54 -11.13
N ARG A 60 10.89 -3.38 -11.45
CA ARG A 60 11.45 -2.06 -11.81
C ARG A 60 10.79 -1.52 -13.08
N HIS A 61 10.57 -2.37 -14.07
CA HIS A 61 9.86 -1.98 -15.29
C HIS A 61 8.40 -1.59 -14.99
N LEU A 62 7.70 -2.37 -14.18
CA LEU A 62 6.35 -2.03 -13.72
C LEU A 62 6.32 -0.67 -13.00
N HIS A 63 7.26 -0.42 -12.08
CA HIS A 63 7.38 0.88 -11.41
C HIS A 63 7.65 2.03 -12.39
N PHE A 64 8.44 1.79 -13.43
CA PHE A 64 8.66 2.79 -14.48
C PHE A 64 7.36 3.11 -15.23
N LEU A 65 6.59 2.10 -15.62
CA LEU A 65 5.31 2.28 -16.29
C LEU A 65 4.30 3.03 -15.42
N LEU A 66 4.19 2.64 -14.15
CA LEU A 66 3.24 3.24 -13.22
C LEU A 66 3.63 4.67 -12.83
N ASN A 67 4.90 4.90 -12.46
CA ASN A 67 5.31 6.16 -11.83
C ASN A 67 5.93 7.18 -12.80
N LYS A 68 6.32 6.76 -14.02
CA LYS A 68 6.94 7.65 -15.03
C LYS A 68 6.13 7.74 -16.32
N LYS A 69 5.55 6.63 -16.77
CA LYS A 69 4.69 6.61 -17.95
C LYS A 69 3.22 6.86 -17.63
N HIS A 70 2.87 6.82 -16.33
CA HIS A 70 1.53 7.13 -15.83
C HIS A 70 0.41 6.36 -16.52
N ILE A 71 0.62 5.05 -16.78
CA ILE A 71 -0.35 4.21 -17.50
C ILE A 71 -1.70 4.07 -16.76
N PHE A 72 -1.77 4.42 -15.46
CA PHE A 72 -2.98 4.53 -14.67
C PHE A 72 -3.22 5.96 -14.19
N GLY A 73 -2.80 6.97 -14.97
CA GLY A 73 -2.76 8.35 -14.55
C GLY A 73 -1.60 8.67 -13.60
N LYS A 74 -1.48 9.92 -13.20
CA LYS A 74 -0.46 10.35 -12.25
C LYS A 74 -0.79 9.81 -10.86
N ILE A 75 0.13 9.04 -10.30
CA ILE A 75 -0.04 8.47 -8.96
C ILE A 75 0.22 9.56 -7.91
N LEU A 76 -0.79 9.84 -7.10
CA LEU A 76 -0.75 10.83 -6.02
C LEU A 76 -0.14 10.26 -4.75
N GLY A 77 -0.44 9.00 -4.45
CA GLY A 77 0.09 8.31 -3.30
C GLY A 77 -0.03 6.80 -3.43
N TYR A 78 0.89 6.06 -2.83
CA TYR A 78 0.84 4.60 -2.79
C TYR A 78 1.53 4.02 -1.56
N GLY A 79 1.05 2.83 -1.18
CA GLY A 79 1.72 1.88 -0.31
C GLY A 79 1.81 0.53 -1.00
N GLU A 80 2.97 -0.10 -0.91
CA GLU A 80 3.20 -1.39 -1.59
C GLU A 80 4.03 -2.31 -0.71
N SER A 81 3.75 -3.61 -0.80
CA SER A 81 4.54 -4.63 -0.12
C SER A 81 4.66 -5.90 -0.94
N ARG A 82 5.72 -6.62 -0.66
CA ARG A 82 6.03 -7.92 -1.28
C ARG A 82 5.74 -9.04 -0.29
N GLU A 83 5.00 -10.03 -0.76
CA GLU A 83 4.79 -11.31 -0.08
C GLU A 83 5.42 -12.46 -0.89
N PHE A 84 5.50 -13.64 -0.26
CA PHE A 84 5.90 -14.88 -0.92
C PHE A 84 4.77 -15.89 -0.83
N GLN A 85 4.35 -16.39 -1.99
CA GLN A 85 3.23 -17.33 -2.05
C GLN A 85 3.59 -18.65 -1.37
N LYS A 86 2.70 -19.15 -0.50
CA LYS A 86 2.93 -20.36 0.31
C LYS A 86 3.22 -21.61 -0.48
N ARG A 87 2.68 -21.77 -1.71
CA ARG A 87 2.81 -22.99 -2.52
C ARG A 87 4.06 -23.04 -3.38
N ILE A 88 4.29 -21.98 -4.15
CA ILE A 88 5.38 -21.90 -5.13
C ILE A 88 6.55 -21.10 -4.56
N GLY A 89 6.32 -20.42 -3.47
CA GLY A 89 7.30 -19.52 -2.87
C GLY A 89 7.61 -18.27 -3.72
N GLY A 90 6.92 -18.09 -4.85
CA GLY A 90 7.18 -16.99 -5.77
C GLY A 90 6.85 -15.62 -5.18
N PRO A 91 7.62 -14.55 -5.53
CA PRO A 91 7.31 -13.20 -5.10
C PRO A 91 5.95 -12.72 -5.62
N HIS A 92 5.24 -12.00 -4.79
CA HIS A 92 3.93 -11.46 -5.07
C HIS A 92 3.81 -10.06 -4.48
N LEU A 93 3.46 -9.08 -5.32
CA LEU A 93 3.28 -7.70 -4.92
C LEU A 93 1.83 -7.41 -4.59
N HIS A 94 1.63 -6.63 -3.53
CA HIS A 94 0.39 -5.91 -3.28
C HIS A 94 0.68 -4.41 -3.28
N ARG A 95 -0.09 -3.66 -4.03
CA ARG A 95 0.00 -2.20 -4.10
C ARG A 95 -1.38 -1.58 -3.99
N VAL A 96 -1.51 -0.57 -3.16
CA VAL A 96 -2.68 0.29 -3.11
C VAL A 96 -2.23 1.71 -3.48
N PHE A 97 -2.96 2.37 -4.37
CA PHE A 97 -2.57 3.68 -4.84
C PHE A 97 -3.77 4.55 -5.24
N CYS A 98 -3.60 5.87 -5.12
CA CYS A 98 -4.52 6.88 -5.59
C CYS A 98 -3.95 7.56 -6.83
N THR A 99 -4.83 7.94 -7.76
CA THR A 99 -4.46 8.61 -9.01
C THR A 99 -5.17 9.94 -9.16
N ASP A 100 -4.83 10.69 -10.19
CA ASP A 100 -5.54 11.90 -10.60
C ASP A 100 -6.69 11.63 -11.59
N ILE A 101 -6.93 10.37 -11.97
CA ILE A 101 -8.02 10.01 -12.88
C ILE A 101 -9.35 10.12 -12.13
N PRO A 102 -10.37 10.78 -12.71
CA PRO A 102 -11.71 10.80 -12.14
C PRO A 102 -12.30 9.40 -11.98
N ALA A 103 -12.99 9.17 -10.86
CA ALA A 103 -13.61 7.89 -10.53
C ALA A 103 -14.95 7.73 -11.27
N THR A 104 -14.89 7.59 -12.58
CA THR A 104 -16.07 7.34 -13.43
C THR A 104 -16.10 5.89 -13.93
N PRO A 105 -17.30 5.32 -14.20
CA PRO A 105 -17.41 3.98 -14.77
C PRO A 105 -16.59 3.80 -16.05
N GLU A 106 -16.59 4.80 -16.93
CA GLU A 106 -15.84 4.80 -18.19
C GLU A 106 -14.32 4.73 -17.95
N ASN A 107 -13.78 5.59 -17.09
CA ASN A 107 -12.36 5.58 -16.77
C ASN A 107 -11.92 4.27 -16.14
N VAL A 108 -12.76 3.69 -15.27
CA VAL A 108 -12.47 2.39 -14.65
C VAL A 108 -12.54 1.27 -15.68
N GLU A 109 -13.53 1.28 -16.59
CA GLU A 109 -13.67 0.28 -17.66
C GLU A 109 -12.50 0.31 -18.65
N ASN A 110 -11.96 1.50 -18.95
CA ASN A 110 -10.77 1.66 -19.81
C ASN A 110 -9.51 1.04 -19.17
N LEU A 111 -9.43 1.00 -17.84
CA LEU A 111 -8.26 0.49 -17.12
C LEU A 111 -8.42 -0.97 -16.66
N ILE A 112 -9.64 -1.37 -16.33
CA ILE A 112 -9.93 -2.68 -15.73
C ILE A 112 -10.86 -3.47 -16.64
N TRP A 113 -10.33 -4.53 -17.19
CA TRP A 113 -11.12 -5.51 -17.93
C TRP A 113 -11.44 -6.70 -17.05
N ALA A 114 -12.67 -7.18 -17.15
CA ALA A 114 -13.13 -8.38 -16.45
C ALA A 114 -13.86 -9.33 -17.40
N HIS A 115 -13.50 -9.26 -18.67
CA HIS A 115 -14.08 -10.01 -19.76
C HIS A 115 -13.00 -10.48 -20.74
N ILE A 116 -13.35 -11.45 -21.55
CA ILE A 116 -12.58 -11.92 -22.69
C ILE A 116 -12.89 -10.97 -23.86
N PRO A 117 -11.93 -10.31 -24.48
CA PRO A 117 -12.19 -9.47 -25.64
C PRO A 117 -12.68 -10.30 -26.81
N LYS A 118 -13.50 -9.70 -27.68
CA LYS A 118 -13.95 -10.34 -28.91
C LYS A 118 -12.77 -10.73 -29.80
N GLU A 119 -12.91 -11.86 -30.50
CA GLU A 119 -11.94 -12.30 -31.50
C GLU A 119 -11.94 -11.30 -32.66
N PRO A 120 -10.83 -10.66 -33.00
CA PRO A 120 -10.78 -9.82 -34.19
C PRO A 120 -10.84 -10.65 -35.46
N PRO A 121 -11.39 -10.10 -36.56
CA PRO A 121 -11.39 -10.78 -37.85
C PRO A 121 -10.02 -11.29 -38.27
N THR A 122 -9.95 -12.45 -38.91
CA THR A 122 -8.67 -13.10 -39.28
C THR A 122 -7.84 -12.21 -40.21
N GLU A 123 -8.50 -11.44 -41.06
CA GLU A 123 -7.88 -10.56 -42.04
C GLU A 123 -7.36 -9.25 -41.43
N ASP A 124 -7.82 -8.88 -40.22
CA ASP A 124 -7.37 -7.68 -39.54
C ASP A 124 -5.97 -7.91 -38.90
N ASN A 125 -4.96 -7.39 -39.53
CA ASN A 125 -3.57 -7.41 -39.07
C ASN A 125 -3.14 -6.10 -38.39
N SER A 126 -4.08 -5.25 -37.97
CA SER A 126 -3.78 -4.03 -37.24
C SER A 126 -3.05 -4.33 -35.91
N SER A 127 -2.29 -3.36 -35.42
CA SER A 127 -1.63 -3.49 -34.10
C SER A 127 -2.63 -3.76 -32.98
N TRP A 128 -3.85 -3.22 -33.11
CA TRP A 128 -4.92 -3.44 -32.13
C TRP A 128 -5.46 -4.88 -32.20
N ALA A 129 -5.73 -5.40 -33.39
CA ALA A 129 -6.16 -6.79 -33.56
C ALA A 129 -5.11 -7.77 -33.02
N ASN A 130 -3.85 -7.55 -33.34
CA ASN A 130 -2.74 -8.36 -32.81
C ASN A 130 -2.65 -8.29 -31.30
N PHE A 131 -2.86 -7.12 -30.70
CA PHE A 131 -2.92 -6.93 -29.25
C PHE A 131 -4.08 -7.74 -28.63
N LEU A 132 -5.29 -7.66 -29.21
CA LEU A 132 -6.45 -8.42 -28.71
C LEU A 132 -6.23 -9.94 -28.80
N ARG A 133 -5.66 -10.44 -29.92
CA ARG A 133 -5.30 -11.87 -30.05
C ARG A 133 -4.32 -12.28 -28.94
N LYS A 134 -3.29 -11.45 -28.67
CA LYS A 134 -2.33 -11.73 -27.59
C LYS A 134 -2.99 -11.72 -26.22
N VAL A 135 -3.91 -10.79 -25.95
CA VAL A 135 -4.70 -10.78 -24.71
C VAL A 135 -5.48 -12.09 -24.57
N ARG A 136 -6.20 -12.51 -25.63
CA ARG A 136 -6.98 -13.76 -25.63
C ARG A 136 -6.11 -15.00 -25.39
N GLU A 137 -4.92 -15.05 -26.00
CA GLU A 137 -3.92 -16.13 -25.78
C GLU A 137 -3.50 -16.22 -24.31
N LEU A 138 -3.34 -15.08 -23.63
CA LEU A 138 -2.79 -15.04 -22.28
C LEU A 138 -3.83 -15.23 -21.16
N ILE A 139 -5.10 -14.94 -21.41
CA ILE A 139 -6.19 -15.07 -20.42
C ILE A 139 -6.28 -16.49 -19.84
N PRO A 140 -6.26 -17.58 -20.62
CA PRO A 140 -6.33 -18.95 -20.12
C PRO A 140 -5.25 -19.30 -19.12
N HIS A 141 -4.09 -18.73 -19.30
CA HIS A 141 -2.90 -19.03 -18.49
C HIS A 141 -2.80 -18.18 -17.21
N HIS A 142 -3.38 -16.97 -17.24
CA HIS A 142 -3.09 -15.98 -16.19
C HIS A 142 -4.33 -15.38 -15.53
N GLN A 143 -5.47 -15.27 -16.21
CA GLN A 143 -6.60 -14.46 -15.72
C GLN A 143 -7.91 -15.25 -15.51
N LEU A 144 -7.90 -16.57 -15.63
CA LEU A 144 -9.05 -17.38 -15.28
C LEU A 144 -8.99 -17.88 -13.84
N HIS A 145 -10.11 -17.81 -13.15
CA HIS A 145 -10.27 -18.39 -11.83
C HIS A 145 -10.81 -19.82 -11.92
N ASP A 146 -9.96 -20.77 -11.58
CA ASP A 146 -10.34 -22.17 -11.41
C ASP A 146 -10.38 -22.52 -9.91
N CYS A 147 -11.55 -23.02 -9.44
CA CYS A 147 -11.78 -23.31 -8.03
C CYS A 147 -11.20 -24.67 -7.64
N GLY A 148 -10.00 -24.68 -7.07
CA GLY A 148 -9.46 -25.86 -6.40
C GLY A 148 -10.02 -26.03 -4.96
N GLU A 149 -9.71 -27.17 -4.31
CA GLU A 149 -10.20 -27.54 -2.98
C GLU A 149 -10.01 -26.43 -1.91
N HIS A 150 -8.87 -25.77 -1.91
CA HIS A 150 -8.59 -24.70 -0.92
C HIS A 150 -9.31 -23.39 -1.20
N CYS A 151 -9.92 -23.23 -2.35
CA CYS A 151 -10.74 -22.07 -2.67
C CYS A 151 -12.18 -22.22 -2.19
N LYS A 152 -12.64 -23.44 -1.93
CA LYS A 152 -14.00 -23.73 -1.50
C LYS A 152 -14.17 -23.47 0.00
N LYS A 153 -15.33 -22.92 0.39
CA LYS A 153 -15.81 -22.88 1.76
C LYS A 153 -16.44 -24.24 2.13
N LEU A 154 -16.71 -24.45 3.40
CA LEU A 154 -17.41 -25.65 3.90
C LEU A 154 -18.75 -25.90 3.17
N ASN A 155 -19.43 -24.84 2.70
CA ASN A 155 -20.66 -24.92 1.93
C ASN A 155 -20.45 -25.07 0.40
N GLY A 156 -19.25 -25.40 -0.05
CA GLY A 156 -18.90 -25.58 -1.46
C GLY A 156 -18.74 -24.30 -2.26
N LYS A 157 -19.07 -23.12 -1.71
CA LYS A 157 -18.96 -21.82 -2.40
C LYS A 157 -17.51 -21.34 -2.45
N CYS A 158 -17.16 -20.64 -3.53
CA CYS A 158 -15.84 -20.04 -3.69
C CYS A 158 -15.59 -18.94 -2.66
N LYS A 159 -14.46 -19.01 -1.94
CA LYS A 159 -14.03 -17.96 -0.97
C LYS A 159 -13.80 -16.60 -1.62
N LYS A 160 -13.48 -16.58 -2.93
CA LYS A 160 -13.24 -15.36 -3.72
C LYS A 160 -14.50 -14.87 -4.44
N GLY A 161 -15.65 -15.53 -4.24
CA GLY A 161 -16.95 -15.17 -4.82
C GLY A 161 -17.03 -15.39 -6.33
N PHE A 162 -16.37 -16.44 -6.87
CA PHE A 162 -16.56 -16.90 -8.25
C PHE A 162 -17.62 -18.02 -8.31
N PRO A 163 -18.39 -18.10 -9.39
CA PRO A 163 -18.44 -17.19 -10.54
C PRO A 163 -18.94 -15.80 -10.16
N LYS A 164 -18.43 -14.75 -10.82
CA LYS A 164 -18.87 -13.37 -10.64
C LYS A 164 -20.18 -13.15 -11.42
N PRO A 165 -21.05 -12.23 -10.96
CA PRO A 165 -22.27 -11.87 -11.69
C PRO A 165 -21.91 -11.24 -13.04
N PHE A 166 -22.75 -11.49 -14.04
CA PHE A 166 -22.70 -10.80 -15.32
C PHE A 166 -23.20 -9.36 -15.20
N SER A 167 -22.68 -8.49 -16.04
CA SER A 167 -23.10 -7.09 -16.16
C SER A 167 -22.66 -6.54 -17.51
N ASN A 168 -23.54 -5.86 -18.22
CA ASN A 168 -23.22 -5.26 -19.52
C ASN A 168 -22.48 -3.91 -19.40
N ILE A 169 -22.46 -3.33 -18.21
CA ILE A 169 -21.80 -2.06 -17.89
C ILE A 169 -20.98 -2.18 -16.59
N THR A 170 -20.01 -1.30 -16.44
CA THR A 170 -19.29 -1.12 -15.16
C THR A 170 -20.12 -0.23 -14.23
N ILE A 171 -20.35 -0.68 -12.98
CA ILE A 171 -21.09 0.06 -11.96
C ILE A 171 -20.17 0.26 -10.75
N LEU A 172 -19.98 1.52 -10.38
CA LEU A 172 -19.21 1.88 -9.18
C LEU A 172 -20.16 2.10 -8.00
N HIS A 173 -19.78 1.62 -6.84
CA HIS A 173 -20.53 1.74 -5.61
C HIS A 173 -19.67 2.43 -4.55
N GLU A 174 -20.30 3.27 -3.71
CA GLU A 174 -19.58 3.95 -2.63
C GLU A 174 -19.02 3.00 -1.56
N ASN A 175 -19.79 1.97 -1.19
CA ASN A 175 -19.50 1.09 -0.06
C ASN A 175 -19.47 -0.41 -0.40
N LYS A 176 -19.44 -0.75 -1.69
CA LYS A 176 -19.40 -2.14 -2.18
C LYS A 176 -18.35 -2.29 -3.28
N PRO A 177 -17.87 -3.52 -3.55
CA PRO A 177 -17.02 -3.79 -4.72
C PRO A 177 -17.70 -3.32 -6.01
N ALA A 178 -16.91 -2.76 -6.92
CA ALA A 178 -17.39 -2.40 -8.24
C ALA A 178 -17.86 -3.65 -9.00
N HIS A 179 -18.93 -3.51 -9.76
CA HIS A 179 -19.34 -4.50 -10.74
C HIS A 179 -18.73 -4.10 -12.08
N TYR A 180 -17.76 -4.87 -12.55
CA TYR A 180 -17.12 -4.64 -13.85
C TYR A 180 -17.97 -5.20 -14.97
N LYS A 181 -17.88 -4.61 -16.13
CA LYS A 181 -18.45 -5.15 -17.38
C LYS A 181 -17.99 -6.59 -17.60
N ARG A 182 -18.97 -7.48 -17.65
CA ARG A 182 -18.86 -8.94 -17.85
C ARG A 182 -20.08 -9.42 -18.63
N PRO A 183 -20.17 -9.16 -19.96
CA PRO A 183 -21.30 -9.61 -20.74
C PRO A 183 -21.52 -11.10 -20.59
N SER A 184 -22.80 -11.53 -20.46
CA SER A 184 -23.14 -12.96 -20.51
C SER A 184 -22.95 -13.50 -21.92
N PRO A 185 -22.84 -14.82 -22.10
CA PRO A 185 -22.82 -15.41 -23.46
C PRO A 185 -24.06 -15.01 -24.28
N GLU A 186 -25.23 -14.88 -23.66
CA GLU A 186 -26.47 -14.45 -24.31
C GLU A 186 -26.40 -12.98 -24.75
N ASP A 187 -25.64 -12.16 -24.03
CA ASP A 187 -25.41 -10.72 -24.35
C ASP A 187 -24.16 -10.51 -25.25
N GLY A 188 -23.67 -11.57 -25.89
CA GLY A 188 -22.53 -11.52 -26.80
C GLY A 188 -21.17 -11.50 -26.10
N GLY A 189 -21.11 -11.99 -24.86
CA GLY A 189 -19.84 -12.28 -24.16
C GLY A 189 -19.16 -13.51 -24.75
N GLU A 190 -17.82 -13.46 -24.77
CA GLU A 190 -16.99 -14.53 -25.32
C GLU A 190 -16.88 -15.72 -24.34
N VAL A 191 -16.72 -16.91 -24.92
CA VAL A 191 -16.46 -18.17 -24.20
C VAL A 191 -15.18 -18.79 -24.74
N LEU A 192 -14.28 -19.18 -23.84
CA LEU A 192 -13.08 -19.93 -24.20
C LEU A 192 -13.24 -21.41 -23.87
N GLU A 193 -12.90 -22.24 -24.80
CA GLU A 193 -12.86 -23.70 -24.64
C GLU A 193 -11.40 -24.15 -24.41
N ILE A 194 -11.12 -24.67 -23.22
CA ILE A 194 -9.76 -25.02 -22.80
C ILE A 194 -9.66 -26.54 -22.59
N PRO A 195 -8.82 -27.23 -23.34
CA PRO A 195 -8.56 -28.65 -23.12
C PRO A 195 -7.94 -28.91 -21.73
N ARG A 196 -8.51 -29.83 -20.97
CA ARG A 196 -8.00 -30.28 -19.66
C ARG A 196 -7.96 -31.83 -19.65
N GLY A 197 -6.87 -32.39 -20.12
CA GLY A 197 -6.74 -33.85 -20.30
C GLY A 197 -7.74 -34.39 -21.33
N LYS A 198 -8.67 -35.26 -20.91
CA LYS A 198 -9.70 -35.82 -21.77
C LYS A 198 -10.96 -34.96 -21.93
N HIS A 199 -11.07 -33.83 -21.21
CA HIS A 199 -12.25 -32.99 -21.20
C HIS A 199 -11.90 -31.58 -21.66
N THR A 200 -12.87 -30.89 -22.26
CA THR A 200 -12.80 -29.47 -22.57
C THR A 200 -13.67 -28.71 -21.57
N ILE A 201 -13.10 -27.72 -20.92
CA ILE A 201 -13.81 -26.84 -19.96
C ILE A 201 -14.13 -25.51 -20.65
N LYS A 202 -15.38 -25.09 -20.54
CA LYS A 202 -15.83 -23.77 -21.04
C LYS A 202 -15.69 -22.73 -19.94
N TYR A 203 -15.05 -21.62 -20.27
CA TYR A 203 -14.88 -20.47 -19.40
C TYR A 203 -15.49 -19.24 -20.05
N ASP A 204 -16.44 -18.65 -19.39
CA ASP A 204 -17.06 -17.38 -19.75
C ASP A 204 -16.51 -16.22 -18.90
N ASN A 205 -17.06 -15.03 -19.10
CA ASN A 205 -16.62 -13.83 -18.39
C ASN A 205 -16.83 -13.89 -16.86
N SER A 206 -17.71 -14.75 -16.35
CA SER A 206 -17.91 -14.90 -14.89
C SER A 206 -16.70 -15.47 -14.16
N ARG A 207 -15.77 -16.08 -14.88
CA ARG A 207 -14.54 -16.68 -14.35
C ARG A 207 -13.30 -15.81 -14.54
N VAL A 208 -13.39 -14.69 -15.26
CA VAL A 208 -12.26 -13.80 -15.54
C VAL A 208 -11.93 -12.98 -14.29
N VAL A 209 -10.68 -13.00 -13.84
CA VAL A 209 -10.16 -12.09 -12.81
C VAL A 209 -10.00 -10.71 -13.41
N ALA A 210 -10.38 -9.67 -12.68
CA ALA A 210 -10.23 -8.30 -13.14
C ALA A 210 -8.75 -7.95 -13.38
N TYR A 211 -8.41 -7.42 -14.55
CA TYR A 211 -7.04 -7.24 -15.00
C TYR A 211 -6.88 -5.97 -15.87
N ASN A 212 -5.65 -5.57 -16.10
CA ASN A 212 -5.32 -4.57 -17.12
C ASN A 212 -4.69 -5.27 -18.33
N PRO A 213 -5.23 -5.09 -19.56
CA PRO A 213 -4.75 -5.83 -20.74
C PRO A 213 -3.33 -5.46 -21.14
N LEU A 214 -2.90 -4.22 -20.95
CA LEU A 214 -1.52 -3.80 -21.24
C LEU A 214 -0.52 -4.50 -20.32
N ILE A 215 -0.81 -4.54 -19.01
CA ILE A 215 0.02 -5.27 -18.02
C ILE A 215 0.06 -6.76 -18.34
N LEU A 216 -1.07 -7.34 -18.76
CA LEU A 216 -1.12 -8.77 -19.14
C LEU A 216 -0.15 -9.07 -20.29
N VAL A 217 -0.21 -8.29 -21.36
CA VAL A 217 0.64 -8.49 -22.55
C VAL A 217 2.11 -8.21 -22.27
N MET A 218 2.40 -7.16 -21.50
CA MET A 218 3.80 -6.79 -21.21
C MET A 218 4.53 -7.73 -20.27
N PHE A 219 3.81 -8.33 -19.32
CA PHE A 219 4.44 -9.13 -18.27
C PHE A 219 4.08 -10.62 -18.31
N GLU A 220 3.09 -11.02 -19.07
CA GLU A 220 2.66 -12.42 -19.21
C GLU A 220 2.56 -13.12 -17.84
N CYS A 221 1.81 -12.51 -16.90
CA CYS A 221 1.69 -13.02 -15.54
C CYS A 221 0.31 -12.73 -14.93
N HIS A 222 -0.03 -13.53 -13.93
CA HIS A 222 -1.23 -13.27 -13.13
C HIS A 222 -1.10 -11.95 -12.37
N HIS A 223 -2.10 -11.12 -12.53
CA HIS A 223 -2.27 -9.92 -11.75
C HIS A 223 -3.77 -9.66 -11.54
N ASN A 224 -4.09 -8.87 -10.52
CA ASN A 224 -5.45 -8.42 -10.27
C ASN A 224 -5.44 -6.89 -10.07
N LEU A 225 -6.35 -6.20 -10.73
CA LEU A 225 -6.55 -4.77 -10.59
C LEU A 225 -8.00 -4.52 -10.17
N GLU A 226 -8.18 -3.97 -8.98
CA GLU A 226 -9.49 -3.69 -8.40
C GLU A 226 -9.64 -2.20 -8.11
N PHE A 227 -10.82 -1.66 -8.39
CA PHE A 227 -11.19 -0.32 -7.98
C PHE A 227 -11.50 -0.29 -6.48
N ALA A 228 -10.86 0.59 -5.73
CA ALA A 228 -10.89 0.62 -4.27
C ALA A 228 -11.58 1.88 -3.68
N TYR A 229 -12.36 2.60 -4.48
CA TYR A 229 -13.05 3.81 -4.04
C TYR A 229 -14.18 3.48 -3.04
N GLY A 230 -14.31 4.29 -2.00
CA GLY A 230 -15.39 4.14 -1.00
C GLY A 230 -15.18 3.07 0.08
N GLN A 231 -14.25 2.15 -0.12
CA GLN A 231 -14.10 0.99 0.76
C GLN A 231 -12.95 1.15 1.76
N THR A 232 -13.20 1.79 2.90
CA THR A 232 -12.24 1.84 4.01
C THR A 232 -11.84 0.44 4.50
N ASP A 233 -12.74 -0.53 4.47
CA ASP A 233 -12.48 -1.89 4.92
C ASP A 233 -11.68 -2.70 3.91
N ASN A 234 -11.88 -2.50 2.61
CA ASN A 234 -11.04 -3.10 1.59
C ASN A 234 -9.63 -2.51 1.60
N LEU A 235 -9.52 -1.21 1.83
CA LEU A 235 -8.22 -0.57 2.02
C LEU A 235 -7.51 -1.12 3.27
N LYS A 236 -8.21 -1.23 4.39
CA LYS A 236 -7.68 -1.87 5.61
C LYS A 236 -7.30 -3.33 5.36
N TYR A 237 -8.11 -4.08 4.62
CA TYR A 237 -7.83 -5.47 4.27
C TYR A 237 -6.63 -5.57 3.32
N ALA A 238 -6.60 -4.76 2.27
CA ALA A 238 -5.49 -4.70 1.32
C ALA A 238 -4.16 -4.32 1.99
N LEU A 239 -4.20 -3.43 2.99
CA LEU A 239 -3.02 -3.01 3.74
C LEU A 239 -2.66 -3.96 4.91
N LYS A 240 -3.63 -4.71 5.47
CA LYS A 240 -3.40 -5.60 6.61
C LYS A 240 -2.48 -6.78 6.28
N TYR A 241 -2.65 -7.40 5.14
CA TYR A 241 -1.83 -8.56 4.76
C TYR A 241 -0.42 -8.18 4.35
N PRO A 242 -0.24 -7.22 3.45
CA PRO A 242 1.08 -6.80 3.00
C PRO A 242 1.96 -6.24 4.11
N PHE A 243 1.35 -5.52 5.06
CA PHE A 243 2.07 -4.86 6.13
C PHE A 243 2.05 -5.58 7.48
N LYS A 244 1.68 -6.87 7.50
CA LYS A 244 2.03 -7.73 8.63
C LYS A 244 3.54 -7.66 8.79
N GLY A 245 3.98 -7.11 9.93
CA GLY A 245 5.38 -6.84 10.20
C GLY A 245 6.25 -8.06 9.88
N SER A 246 7.41 -7.80 9.30
CA SER A 246 8.39 -8.85 9.07
C SER A 246 8.77 -9.44 10.42
N SER A 247 8.42 -10.70 10.62
CA SER A 247 8.91 -11.46 11.74
C SER A 247 10.44 -11.49 11.70
N PHE A 248 11.07 -11.18 12.80
CA PHE A 248 12.52 -11.23 12.91
C PHE A 248 13.00 -12.68 12.77
N SER A 249 14.00 -12.92 11.91
CA SER A 249 14.74 -14.17 11.89
C SER A 249 16.01 -13.95 12.66
N TYR A 250 16.29 -14.79 13.63
CA TYR A 250 17.60 -14.82 14.27
C TYR A 250 18.50 -15.82 13.51
N VAL A 251 19.65 -15.37 13.08
CA VAL A 251 20.70 -16.25 12.57
C VAL A 251 21.60 -16.57 13.76
N ARG A 252 21.75 -17.85 14.11
CA ARG A 252 22.73 -18.30 15.08
C ARG A 252 24.13 -18.16 14.46
N SER A 253 24.97 -17.33 15.01
CA SER A 253 26.40 -17.34 14.69
C SER A 253 27.07 -18.40 15.58
N GLU A 254 27.66 -19.40 14.98
CA GLU A 254 28.41 -20.46 15.73
C GLU A 254 29.76 -19.98 16.28
N THR A 255 30.14 -18.74 15.99
CA THR A 255 31.49 -18.23 16.29
C THR A 255 31.66 -17.52 17.63
N THR A 256 30.58 -17.30 18.39
CA THR A 256 30.68 -16.69 19.74
C THR A 256 29.88 -17.49 20.76
N GLY A 257 30.58 -18.36 21.49
CA GLY A 257 30.03 -19.33 22.47
C GLY A 257 29.39 -18.77 23.75
N LEU A 258 28.77 -17.59 23.73
CA LEU A 258 28.16 -16.95 24.90
C LEU A 258 26.86 -16.25 24.56
N ILE A 259 25.86 -17.02 24.12
CA ILE A 259 24.50 -16.54 24.17
C ILE A 259 23.70 -17.56 24.96
N HIS A 260 23.29 -17.21 26.16
CA HIS A 260 22.25 -17.92 26.90
C HIS A 260 20.96 -17.79 26.09
N VAL A 261 20.63 -18.88 25.40
CA VAL A 261 19.51 -18.95 24.51
C VAL A 261 18.39 -19.66 25.23
N ASP A 262 17.32 -18.93 25.50
CA ASP A 262 16.04 -19.53 25.88
C ASP A 262 15.49 -20.28 24.65
N GLU A 263 15.77 -21.59 24.55
CA GLU A 263 15.37 -22.44 23.43
C GLU A 263 13.88 -22.42 23.15
N PRO A 264 12.96 -22.49 24.15
CA PRO A 264 11.53 -22.35 23.94
C PRO A 264 11.15 -21.00 23.31
N LEU A 265 11.77 -19.91 23.76
CA LEU A 265 11.51 -18.57 23.21
C LEU A 265 12.09 -18.42 21.80
N GLN A 266 13.22 -19.05 21.52
CA GLN A 266 13.78 -19.10 20.16
C GLN A 266 12.90 -19.92 19.23
N TYR A 267 12.44 -21.10 19.64
CA TYR A 267 11.54 -21.93 18.84
C TYR A 267 10.23 -21.20 18.56
N ALA A 268 9.63 -20.54 19.54
CA ALA A 268 8.44 -19.72 19.37
C ALA A 268 8.65 -18.52 18.41
N ARG A 269 9.88 -18.04 18.26
CA ARG A 269 10.28 -16.96 17.37
C ARG A 269 10.80 -17.43 16.02
N MET A 270 11.06 -18.72 15.84
CA MET A 270 11.47 -19.29 14.56
C MET A 270 10.32 -19.23 13.56
N ILE A 271 10.56 -18.57 12.43
CA ILE A 271 9.60 -18.50 11.33
C ILE A 271 10.19 -19.17 10.13
N TYR A 272 9.49 -20.18 9.64
CA TYR A 272 9.84 -20.81 8.37
C TYR A 272 9.75 -19.80 7.24
N ARG A 273 10.83 -19.64 6.48
CA ARG A 273 10.89 -18.82 5.28
C ARG A 273 11.08 -19.68 4.07
N SER A 274 10.38 -19.31 2.99
CA SER A 274 10.60 -19.96 1.71
C SER A 274 12.01 -19.65 1.18
N PRO A 275 12.61 -20.54 0.39
CA PRO A 275 13.91 -20.26 -0.23
C PRO A 275 13.93 -18.96 -1.03
N THR A 276 12.84 -18.65 -1.74
CA THR A 276 12.69 -17.40 -2.50
C THR A 276 12.72 -16.16 -1.58
N GLU A 277 12.09 -16.23 -0.41
CA GLU A 277 12.18 -15.14 0.57
C GLU A 277 13.61 -15.00 1.10
N ALA A 278 14.26 -16.12 1.42
CA ALA A 278 15.65 -16.11 1.88
C ALA A 278 16.59 -15.48 0.84
N TYR A 279 16.50 -15.88 -0.42
CA TYR A 279 17.29 -15.27 -1.50
C TYR A 279 17.00 -13.78 -1.70
N SER A 280 15.74 -13.37 -1.65
CA SER A 280 15.38 -11.95 -1.74
C SER A 280 16.02 -11.13 -0.62
N ARG A 281 16.15 -11.69 0.58
CA ARG A 281 16.83 -11.03 1.71
C ARG A 281 18.35 -10.97 1.51
N ILE A 282 18.97 -12.06 1.07
CA ILE A 282 20.40 -12.10 0.74
C ILE A 282 20.72 -11.06 -0.34
N LEU A 283 19.86 -10.92 -1.34
CA LEU A 283 19.98 -9.94 -2.41
C LEU A 283 19.58 -8.51 -1.98
N THR A 284 19.23 -8.30 -0.71
CA THR A 284 18.87 -7.01 -0.12
C THR A 284 17.69 -6.31 -0.80
N TYR A 285 16.80 -7.05 -1.43
CA TYR A 285 15.62 -6.48 -2.07
C TYR A 285 14.62 -5.95 -1.04
N LYS A 286 14.10 -4.77 -1.30
CA LYS A 286 13.13 -4.12 -0.40
C LYS A 286 11.78 -4.83 -0.45
N TYR A 287 11.17 -4.98 0.73
CA TYR A 287 9.88 -5.65 0.87
C TYR A 287 8.69 -4.70 0.85
N ALA A 288 8.93 -3.45 1.13
CA ALA A 288 7.85 -2.47 1.16
C ALA A 288 8.33 -1.10 0.72
N PHE A 289 7.44 -0.40 0.05
CA PHE A 289 7.68 0.93 -0.47
C PHE A 289 6.49 1.82 -0.14
N LEU A 290 6.79 3.05 0.21
CA LEU A 290 5.82 4.10 0.43
C LEU A 290 6.17 5.28 -0.46
N SER A 291 5.17 5.94 -1.02
CA SER A 291 5.35 7.13 -1.86
C SER A 291 5.84 8.32 -1.04
N HIS A 292 5.43 8.42 0.22
CA HIS A 292 5.71 9.52 1.14
C HIS A 292 6.50 9.05 2.36
N VAL A 293 7.19 9.98 2.99
CA VAL A 293 7.73 9.80 4.34
C VAL A 293 6.67 10.28 5.33
N VAL A 294 6.21 9.40 6.20
CA VAL A 294 5.24 9.74 7.25
C VAL A 294 5.97 10.05 8.54
N LEU A 295 5.74 11.23 9.09
CA LEU A 295 6.30 11.68 10.35
C LEU A 295 5.24 11.63 11.44
N ALA A 296 5.51 10.86 12.48
CA ALA A 296 4.63 10.79 13.64
C ALA A 296 4.70 12.10 14.44
N LEU A 297 3.54 12.68 14.69
CA LEU A 297 3.36 13.89 15.48
C LEU A 297 2.55 13.54 16.73
N THR A 298 3.06 13.90 17.88
CA THR A 298 2.45 13.57 19.17
C THR A 298 1.69 14.79 19.71
N ILE A 299 0.47 14.55 20.18
CA ILE A 299 -0.33 15.54 20.92
C ILE A 299 -0.13 15.29 22.42
N HIS A 300 0.09 16.36 23.16
CA HIS A 300 0.14 16.37 24.63
C HIS A 300 -0.39 17.71 25.12
N LEU A 301 -0.91 17.74 26.32
CA LEU A 301 -1.28 18.98 26.99
C LEU A 301 -0.02 19.75 27.38
N PRO A 302 -0.10 21.07 27.65
CA PRO A 302 1.00 21.82 28.24
C PRO A 302 1.53 21.10 29.48
N GLU A 303 2.85 21.13 29.68
CA GLU A 303 3.57 20.50 30.81
C GLU A 303 3.52 18.94 30.85
N ASN A 304 2.68 18.31 30.03
CA ASN A 304 2.54 16.84 29.93
C ASN A 304 3.34 16.22 28.77
N GLN A 305 4.40 16.89 28.32
CA GLN A 305 5.25 16.35 27.26
C GLN A 305 6.11 15.17 27.74
N ARG A 306 6.25 14.20 26.83
CA ARG A 306 7.11 13.05 27.07
C ARG A 306 8.57 13.47 26.99
N VAL A 307 9.28 13.39 28.11
CA VAL A 307 10.72 13.65 28.18
C VAL A 307 11.49 12.35 27.98
N CYS A 308 12.38 12.31 26.98
CA CYS A 308 13.25 11.16 26.71
C CYS A 308 14.68 11.50 27.11
N PHE A 309 15.30 10.64 27.92
CA PHE A 309 16.68 10.81 28.37
C PHE A 309 17.47 9.51 28.22
N THR A 310 18.78 9.63 28.12
CA THR A 310 19.74 8.52 28.21
C THR A 310 20.29 8.43 29.63
N ARG A 311 20.95 7.33 30.01
CA ARG A 311 21.63 7.22 31.31
C ARG A 311 22.63 8.39 31.54
N ARG A 312 23.27 8.89 30.47
CA ARG A 312 24.22 10.01 30.58
C ARG A 312 23.57 11.37 30.81
N THR A 313 22.35 11.57 30.32
CA THR A 313 21.63 12.85 30.40
C THR A 313 20.54 12.85 31.47
N ALA A 314 20.37 11.77 32.24
CA ALA A 314 19.31 11.64 33.23
C ALA A 314 19.33 12.74 34.25
N ASN A 315 20.47 13.01 34.92
CA ASN A 315 20.58 14.05 35.95
C ASN A 315 20.34 15.46 35.41
N GLN A 316 20.84 15.78 34.21
CA GLN A 316 20.57 17.07 33.56
C GLN A 316 19.08 17.24 33.24
N THR A 317 18.46 16.15 32.74
CA THR A 317 17.04 16.18 32.39
C THR A 317 16.15 16.32 33.63
N LEU A 318 16.50 15.65 34.73
CA LEU A 318 15.82 15.82 35.99
C LEU A 318 15.94 17.24 36.51
N GLY A 319 17.14 17.86 36.49
CA GLY A 319 17.32 19.24 36.88
C GLY A 319 16.48 20.24 36.03
N HIS A 320 16.32 20.00 34.74
CA HIS A 320 15.42 20.78 33.88
C HIS A 320 13.94 20.60 34.24
N ILE A 321 13.52 19.37 34.61
CA ILE A 321 12.15 19.08 35.05
C ILE A 321 11.86 19.79 36.37
N ASP A 322 12.79 19.70 37.32
CA ASP A 322 12.66 20.34 38.66
C ASP A 322 12.63 21.86 38.57
N SER A 323 13.32 22.45 37.60
CA SER A 323 13.29 23.93 37.35
C SER A 323 12.09 24.37 36.50
N GLY A 324 11.23 23.46 36.04
CA GLY A 324 10.10 23.79 35.16
C GLY A 324 10.50 24.08 33.69
N ASP A 325 11.79 23.96 33.35
CA ASP A 325 12.32 24.18 32.01
C ASP A 325 12.23 22.89 31.17
N LEU A 326 11.02 22.58 30.75
CA LEU A 326 10.76 21.36 29.96
C LEU A 326 11.24 21.55 28.52
N PRO A 327 11.87 20.51 27.92
CA PRO A 327 12.41 20.62 26.58
C PRO A 327 11.29 20.75 25.53
N GLU A 328 11.48 21.68 24.60
CA GLU A 328 10.60 21.91 23.47
C GLU A 328 10.33 20.62 22.65
N THR A 329 9.07 20.40 22.34
CA THR A 329 8.57 19.33 21.49
C THR A 329 8.20 19.85 20.09
N PRO A 330 7.93 18.99 19.11
CA PRO A 330 7.36 19.44 17.85
C PRO A 330 6.05 20.23 18.02
N LEU A 331 5.22 19.89 19.02
CA LEU A 331 3.95 20.57 19.27
C LEU A 331 4.15 21.93 19.93
N THR A 332 4.93 22.03 21.00
CA THR A 332 5.18 23.33 21.69
C THR A 332 5.92 24.29 20.77
N SER A 333 6.89 23.80 20.02
CA SER A 333 7.58 24.62 19.00
C SER A 333 6.65 25.07 17.86
N TYR A 334 5.61 24.31 17.55
CA TYR A 334 4.58 24.72 16.61
C TYR A 334 3.70 25.84 17.21
N TRP A 335 3.28 25.72 18.46
CA TRP A 335 2.55 26.77 19.18
C TRP A 335 3.33 28.07 19.22
N ASN A 336 4.64 28.01 19.48
CA ASN A 336 5.52 29.16 19.43
C ASN A 336 5.57 29.85 18.07
N LEU A 337 5.45 29.07 16.95
CA LEU A 337 5.34 29.67 15.62
C LEU A 337 3.99 30.37 15.43
N CYS A 338 2.90 29.75 15.86
CA CYS A 338 1.58 30.37 15.80
C CYS A 338 1.48 31.66 16.63
N ASN A 339 2.11 31.69 17.82
CA ASN A 339 2.14 32.89 18.67
C ASN A 339 3.00 34.00 18.07
N LYS A 340 4.09 33.68 17.38
CA LYS A 340 4.97 34.64 16.71
C LYS A 340 4.36 35.29 15.48
N ASP A 341 3.53 34.55 14.76
CA ASP A 341 2.89 34.99 13.54
C ASP A 341 1.38 34.61 13.58
N PRO A 342 0.51 35.54 13.96
CA PRO A 342 -0.93 35.30 13.98
C PRO A 342 -1.55 34.96 12.63
N THR A 343 -0.83 35.21 11.53
CA THR A 343 -1.27 34.85 10.16
C THR A 343 -0.87 33.44 9.77
N PHE A 344 -0.17 32.71 10.66
CA PHE A 344 0.28 31.36 10.40
C PHE A 344 -0.90 30.38 10.33
N SER A 345 -1.17 29.82 9.15
CA SER A 345 -2.37 29.03 8.85
C SER A 345 -2.09 27.55 8.55
N ILE A 346 -0.84 27.11 8.69
CA ILE A 346 -0.48 25.70 8.42
C ILE A 346 -0.88 24.84 9.60
N LEU A 347 -1.74 23.84 9.37
CA LEU A 347 -2.12 22.87 10.40
C LEU A 347 -0.90 22.08 10.90
N PHE A 348 -0.91 21.68 12.15
CA PHE A 348 0.20 20.91 12.74
C PHE A 348 0.50 19.63 11.96
N GLU A 349 -0.52 18.90 11.48
CA GLU A 349 -0.30 17.71 10.68
C GLU A 349 0.32 17.99 9.30
N ASN A 350 0.22 19.23 8.78
CA ASN A 350 0.78 19.64 7.49
C ASN A 350 2.20 20.21 7.62
N MET A 351 2.66 20.49 8.83
CA MET A 351 4.01 21.01 9.08
C MET A 351 5.13 20.26 8.36
N PRO A 352 5.15 18.90 8.36
CA PRO A 352 6.23 18.15 7.70
C PRO A 352 6.31 18.35 6.17
N GLU A 353 5.28 18.85 5.54
CA GLU A 353 5.26 19.10 4.09
C GLU A 353 6.21 20.25 3.72
N THR A 354 6.25 21.29 4.56
CA THR A 354 6.98 22.54 4.30
C THR A 354 8.08 22.84 5.31
N TYR A 355 8.04 22.22 6.49
CA TYR A 355 9.00 22.41 7.57
C TYR A 355 9.66 21.11 8.01
N ALA A 356 10.85 21.21 8.58
CA ALA A 356 11.52 20.12 9.28
C ALA A 356 11.79 20.51 10.73
N PHE A 357 11.44 19.62 11.66
CA PHE A 357 11.79 19.79 13.05
C PHE A 357 13.25 19.45 13.28
N ASN A 358 14.02 20.41 13.74
CA ASN A 358 15.42 20.22 14.10
C ASN A 358 15.50 19.75 15.56
N LYS A 359 15.95 18.52 15.77
CA LYS A 359 16.06 17.92 17.09
C LYS A 359 17.08 18.58 18.01
N ASN A 360 18.11 19.24 17.46
CA ASN A 360 19.14 19.89 18.24
C ASN A 360 18.68 21.27 18.73
N THR A 361 18.11 22.08 17.83
CA THR A 361 17.60 23.43 18.17
C THR A 361 16.14 23.39 18.63
N LYS A 362 15.52 22.23 18.68
CA LYS A 362 14.11 22.05 19.09
C LYS A 362 13.14 23.00 18.40
N SER A 363 13.36 23.29 17.13
CA SER A 363 12.59 24.27 16.36
C SER A 363 12.26 23.80 14.97
N TRP A 364 11.14 24.27 14.44
CA TRP A 364 10.76 24.05 13.05
C TRP A 364 11.53 25.00 12.14
N LYS A 365 12.16 24.47 11.10
CA LYS A 365 12.84 25.23 10.04
C LYS A 365 12.19 24.94 8.70
N LYS A 366 11.91 25.99 7.93
CA LYS A 366 11.36 25.87 6.59
C LYS A 366 12.30 25.03 5.71
N LEU A 367 11.73 24.07 4.99
CA LEU A 367 12.49 23.20 4.13
C LEU A 367 13.03 23.99 2.93
N LYS A 368 14.34 23.92 2.72
CA LYS A 368 14.93 24.38 1.47
C LYS A 368 14.55 23.38 0.39
N ILE A 369 13.76 23.79 -0.59
CA ILE A 369 13.44 23.00 -1.78
C ILE A 369 14.64 23.13 -2.69
N ASP A 370 15.41 22.07 -2.82
CA ASP A 370 16.45 21.97 -3.85
C ASP A 370 15.79 21.48 -5.15
N PRO A 371 15.66 22.31 -6.19
CA PRO A 371 15.07 21.92 -7.47
C PRO A 371 15.82 20.77 -8.15
N LYS A 372 17.09 20.57 -7.80
CA LYS A 372 17.95 19.49 -8.33
C LYS A 372 17.69 18.14 -7.67
N ASN A 373 17.11 18.12 -6.47
CA ASN A 373 16.83 16.87 -5.74
C ASN A 373 15.44 16.32 -6.09
N LYS A 374 15.24 15.91 -7.33
CA LYS A 374 14.00 15.30 -7.82
C LYS A 374 13.62 13.97 -7.15
N ASN A 375 14.53 13.38 -6.38
CA ASN A 375 14.33 12.06 -5.74
C ASN A 375 13.83 12.16 -4.28
N ARG A 376 13.65 13.36 -3.74
CA ARG A 376 13.15 13.53 -2.38
C ARG A 376 11.68 13.14 -2.32
N LYS A 377 11.34 12.14 -1.49
CA LYS A 377 9.95 11.78 -1.23
C LYS A 377 9.22 12.92 -0.52
N PRO A 378 7.97 13.21 -0.89
CA PRO A 378 7.11 14.10 -0.14
C PRO A 378 7.00 13.63 1.31
N ARG A 379 6.76 14.57 2.22
CA ARG A 379 6.62 14.32 3.66
C ARG A 379 5.20 14.67 4.08
N ILE A 380 4.62 13.89 4.96
CA ILE A 380 3.30 14.14 5.55
C ILE A 380 3.36 13.86 7.04
N GLY A 381 2.57 14.59 7.82
CA GLY A 381 2.40 14.33 9.24
C GLY A 381 1.32 13.30 9.50
N ARG A 382 1.45 12.59 10.61
CA ARG A 382 0.43 11.74 11.20
C ARG A 382 0.30 12.02 12.68
N ILE A 383 -0.85 12.51 13.08
CA ILE A 383 -1.20 12.65 14.50
C ILE A 383 -1.82 11.33 14.96
N TYR A 384 -1.36 10.81 16.11
CA TYR A 384 -1.97 9.62 16.71
C TYR A 384 -3.34 9.95 17.28
N THR A 385 -4.28 9.03 17.09
CA THR A 385 -5.63 9.16 17.67
C THR A 385 -5.54 9.19 19.20
N VAL A 386 -6.21 10.14 19.79
CA VAL A 386 -6.36 10.27 21.25
C VAL A 386 -7.67 9.62 21.67
N SER A 387 -7.69 9.01 22.85
CA SER A 387 -8.91 8.40 23.40
C SER A 387 -9.89 9.48 23.89
N PRO A 388 -11.20 9.36 23.60
CA PRO A 388 -12.22 10.23 24.22
C PRO A 388 -12.27 10.16 25.76
N ARG A 389 -11.64 9.14 26.35
CA ARG A 389 -11.49 9.04 27.83
C ARG A 389 -10.52 10.09 28.41
N GLU A 390 -9.76 10.77 27.57
CA GLU A 390 -8.90 11.92 27.92
C GLU A 390 -9.54 13.17 27.28
N PRO A 391 -10.62 13.73 27.84
CA PRO A 391 -11.47 14.68 27.11
C PRO A 391 -10.71 15.95 26.68
N GLU A 392 -9.90 16.52 27.53
CA GLU A 392 -9.12 17.73 27.23
C GLU A 392 -8.09 17.50 26.11
N LYS A 393 -7.37 16.41 26.18
CA LYS A 393 -6.41 16.03 25.15
C LYS A 393 -7.09 15.61 23.84
N PHE A 394 -8.29 15.00 23.94
CA PHE A 394 -9.11 14.66 22.79
C PHE A 394 -9.64 15.91 22.08
N ALA A 395 -10.10 16.92 22.84
CA ALA A 395 -10.49 18.21 22.29
C ALA A 395 -9.31 18.90 21.59
N LEU A 396 -8.13 18.93 22.22
CA LEU A 396 -6.90 19.44 21.59
C LEU A 396 -6.58 18.69 20.28
N TYR A 397 -6.70 17.36 20.28
CA TYR A 397 -6.51 16.55 19.07
C TYR A 397 -7.45 16.95 17.94
N LEU A 398 -8.74 17.14 18.22
CA LEU A 398 -9.73 17.55 17.22
C LEU A 398 -9.45 18.96 16.71
N LEU A 399 -9.23 19.92 17.61
CA LEU A 399 -8.96 21.30 17.24
C LEU A 399 -7.69 21.44 16.41
N THR A 400 -6.60 20.79 16.80
CA THR A 400 -5.33 20.82 16.06
C THR A 400 -5.43 20.25 14.63
N LYS A 401 -6.44 19.41 14.35
CA LYS A 401 -6.71 18.89 13.00
C LYS A 401 -7.45 19.88 12.10
N HIS A 402 -8.18 20.81 12.67
CA HIS A 402 -9.05 21.72 11.94
C HIS A 402 -8.60 23.17 11.97
N PHE A 403 -7.86 23.55 13.01
CA PHE A 403 -7.42 24.92 13.24
C PHE A 403 -5.92 24.99 13.42
N ALA A 404 -5.29 26.01 12.82
CA ALA A 404 -3.94 26.40 13.10
C ALA A 404 -3.93 27.38 14.29
N GLY A 405 -3.16 27.10 15.34
CA GLY A 405 -3.13 27.95 16.52
C GLY A 405 -2.25 27.38 17.63
N SER A 406 -1.93 28.23 18.59
CA SER A 406 -1.32 27.83 19.87
C SER A 406 -2.39 27.27 20.81
N TYR A 407 -1.95 26.66 21.93
CA TYR A 407 -2.89 26.17 22.93
C TYR A 407 -3.79 27.30 23.46
N GLU A 408 -3.21 28.45 23.76
CA GLU A 408 -3.91 29.63 24.27
C GLU A 408 -4.88 30.21 23.23
N SER A 409 -4.47 30.25 21.97
CA SER A 409 -5.37 30.71 20.89
C SER A 409 -6.55 29.78 20.64
N LEU A 410 -6.36 28.49 20.86
CA LEU A 410 -7.43 27.49 20.74
C LEU A 410 -8.41 27.53 21.91
N LEU A 411 -8.07 28.11 23.06
CA LEU A 411 -8.99 28.38 24.17
C LEU A 411 -9.90 29.59 23.91
N ASN A 412 -9.58 30.45 22.93
CA ASN A 412 -10.36 31.63 22.62
C ASN A 412 -11.41 31.32 21.54
N VAL A 413 -12.67 31.36 21.92
CA VAL A 413 -13.83 31.17 21.01
C VAL A 413 -14.59 32.51 20.93
N ASN A 414 -14.57 33.15 19.78
CA ASN A 414 -15.28 34.41 19.51
C ASN A 414 -15.00 35.52 20.56
N GLY A 415 -13.78 35.60 21.09
CA GLY A 415 -13.39 36.57 22.10
C GLY A 415 -13.62 36.13 23.56
N HIS A 416 -14.22 34.97 23.79
CA HIS A 416 -14.38 34.38 25.12
C HIS A 416 -13.24 33.38 25.36
N ILE A 417 -12.53 33.50 26.44
CA ILE A 417 -11.47 32.57 26.86
C ILE A 417 -12.11 31.49 27.74
N CYS A 418 -12.07 30.25 27.26
CA CYS A 418 -12.54 29.09 28.01
C CYS A 418 -11.43 28.58 28.97
N ASP A 419 -11.83 28.05 30.13
CA ASP A 419 -10.88 27.42 31.07
C ASP A 419 -10.26 26.14 30.51
N THR A 420 -10.99 25.42 29.69
CA THR A 420 -10.57 24.13 29.10
C THR A 420 -11.09 23.98 27.66
N LEU A 421 -10.36 23.24 26.84
CA LEU A 421 -10.75 22.96 25.45
C LEU A 421 -11.99 22.04 25.37
N SER A 422 -12.20 21.20 26.37
CA SER A 422 -13.32 20.24 26.40
C SER A 422 -14.67 20.88 26.69
N LYS A 423 -14.70 22.10 27.23
CA LYS A 423 -15.92 22.87 27.52
C LYS A 423 -16.39 23.79 26.37
N GLN A 424 -15.74 23.74 25.22
CA GLN A 424 -16.11 24.56 24.05
C GLN A 424 -17.36 24.06 23.30
N GLY A 425 -17.99 22.99 23.74
CA GLY A 425 -19.13 22.34 23.06
C GLY A 425 -20.47 22.47 23.78
N ASP A 426 -20.54 23.19 24.89
CA ASP A 426 -21.78 23.58 25.58
C ASP A 426 -22.09 25.08 25.26
#